data_a71bf43b1c614014c7bbeb8f89fecc9b
#
_entry.id   a71bf43b1c614014c7bbeb8f89fecc9b
#
_cell.length_a   1.000
_cell.length_b   1.000
_cell.length_c   1.000
_cell.angle_alpha   90.00
_cell.angle_beta   90.00
_cell.angle_gamma   90.00
#
_symmetry.space_group_name_H-M   'P 1'
#
loop_
_entity.id
_entity.type
_entity.pdbx_description
1 polymer ?
#
loop_
_entity_poly.entity_id
_entity_poly.type
_entity_poly.pdbx_seq_one_letter_code
_entity_poly.pdbx_strand_id
1 'polypeptide(L)'
;MIGTRKVTEAKPDGYTLLLQTPAIVLTKHAPSFTGTDPLASLVPITNIAQSPGVIVANGKFPATSLPELIKYCKTAATPCSMGTGENVAKLFGQQLKAEALPNLIVANYKGTAAIITDMIANNVNFAVTGVASALPHQKAGTLKIVANQGTHRFSGAPDVRTVVETGMPQYEYTTWFGLFAPKGTPPEITRSIYAAVREAMRHPELQKAIASAGAEPLVNTPDEFAAQVRKEDERFTALAKRYPLN
;
A
#
# COMPACT_ATOMS: atom_id res chain seq x y z
N MET A 1 -9.23 -9.58 8.25
CA MET A 1 -9.50 -9.61 9.72
C MET A 1 -9.58 -11.02 10.30
N ILE A 2 -10.19 -12.03 9.65
CA ILE A 2 -10.31 -13.40 10.21
C ILE A 2 -8.93 -14.01 10.51
N GLY A 3 -7.99 -13.95 9.55
CA GLY A 3 -6.63 -14.47 9.74
C GLY A 3 -5.87 -13.76 10.86
N THR A 4 -5.96 -12.42 10.91
CA THR A 4 -5.32 -11.63 11.98
C THR A 4 -5.80 -12.07 13.35
N ARG A 5 -7.13 -12.21 13.56
CA ARG A 5 -7.70 -12.66 14.83
C ARG A 5 -7.21 -14.07 15.20
N LYS A 6 -7.17 -15.00 14.24
CA LYS A 6 -6.65 -16.35 14.49
C LYS A 6 -5.22 -16.35 15.00
N VAL A 7 -4.38 -15.46 14.49
CA VAL A 7 -2.98 -15.36 14.95
C VAL A 7 -2.89 -14.66 16.30
N THR A 8 -3.65 -13.58 16.54
CA THR A 8 -3.63 -12.91 17.85
C THR A 8 -4.13 -13.79 19.01
N GLU A 9 -4.93 -14.82 18.71
CA GLU A 9 -5.46 -15.80 19.67
C GLU A 9 -4.61 -17.10 19.73
N ALA A 10 -3.59 -17.23 18.87
CA ALA A 10 -2.76 -18.43 18.79
C ALA A 10 -1.72 -18.50 19.93
N LYS A 11 -1.20 -19.72 20.19
CA LYS A 11 -0.10 -19.92 21.14
C LYS A 11 1.16 -19.20 20.64
N PRO A 12 1.92 -18.55 21.52
CA PRO A 12 3.14 -17.82 21.16
C PRO A 12 4.36 -18.75 21.07
N ASP A 13 4.23 -19.87 20.34
CA ASP A 13 5.22 -20.94 20.21
C ASP A 13 6.02 -20.91 18.89
N GLY A 14 5.73 -19.93 18.01
CA GLY A 14 6.42 -19.73 16.73
C GLY A 14 5.86 -20.56 15.57
N TYR A 15 4.85 -21.41 15.76
CA TYR A 15 4.26 -22.20 14.69
C TYR A 15 3.10 -21.50 13.96
N THR A 16 2.59 -20.42 14.53
CA THR A 16 1.53 -19.61 13.89
C THR A 16 2.04 -18.19 13.67
N LEU A 17 2.14 -17.79 12.42
CA LEU A 17 2.65 -16.50 12.01
C LEU A 17 1.63 -15.76 11.15
N LEU A 18 1.70 -14.45 11.13
CA LEU A 18 0.88 -13.57 10.32
C LEU A 18 1.74 -12.84 9.30
N LEU A 19 1.44 -12.99 8.02
CA LEU A 19 1.93 -12.09 6.98
C LEU A 19 0.89 -11.00 6.76
N GLN A 20 1.31 -9.75 6.86
CA GLN A 20 0.40 -8.59 6.77
C GLN A 20 1.05 -7.40 6.05
N THR A 21 0.20 -6.44 5.67
CA THR A 21 0.55 -5.19 5.01
C THR A 21 0.23 -3.99 5.93
N PRO A 22 0.60 -2.74 5.56
CA PRO A 22 0.22 -1.53 6.30
C PRO A 22 -1.28 -1.36 6.54
N ALA A 23 -2.13 -2.07 5.81
CA ALA A 23 -3.58 -2.06 6.05
C ALA A 23 -3.96 -2.47 7.49
N ILE A 24 -3.11 -3.25 8.18
CA ILE A 24 -3.34 -3.62 9.59
C ILE A 24 -3.37 -2.39 10.50
N VAL A 25 -2.54 -1.38 10.21
CA VAL A 25 -2.46 -0.12 10.96
C VAL A 25 -3.77 0.66 10.86
N LEU A 26 -4.38 0.67 9.66
CA LEU A 26 -5.65 1.38 9.42
C LEU A 26 -6.88 0.62 9.92
N THR A 27 -6.74 -0.62 10.35
CA THR A 27 -7.86 -1.45 10.78
C THR A 27 -8.68 -0.80 11.89
N LYS A 28 -8.01 -0.25 12.92
CA LYS A 28 -8.65 0.41 14.06
C LYS A 28 -9.37 1.71 13.72
N HIS A 29 -9.10 2.28 12.54
CA HIS A 29 -9.73 3.53 12.06
C HIS A 29 -10.89 3.27 11.09
N ALA A 30 -11.16 2.01 10.74
CA ALA A 30 -12.30 1.67 9.88
C ALA A 30 -13.62 1.83 10.65
N PRO A 31 -14.68 2.44 10.06
CA PRO A 31 -15.96 2.63 10.73
C PRO A 31 -16.61 1.33 11.25
N SER A 32 -16.32 0.22 10.60
CA SER A 32 -16.81 -1.11 10.98
C SER A 32 -15.94 -1.83 12.01
N PHE A 33 -14.87 -1.20 12.49
CA PHE A 33 -13.96 -1.85 13.44
C PHE A 33 -14.57 -1.90 14.84
N THR A 34 -14.63 -3.11 15.39
CA THR A 34 -15.01 -3.38 16.77
C THR A 34 -13.96 -4.30 17.37
N GLY A 35 -13.36 -3.92 18.47
CA GLY A 35 -12.38 -4.76 19.18
C GLY A 35 -11.10 -4.04 19.56
N THR A 36 -10.09 -4.81 19.93
CA THR A 36 -8.75 -4.32 20.32
C THR A 36 -7.86 -4.13 19.10
N ASP A 37 -7.03 -3.08 19.10
CA ASP A 37 -6.01 -2.86 18.08
C ASP A 37 -5.17 -4.14 17.86
N PRO A 38 -5.18 -4.74 16.67
CA PRO A 38 -4.46 -5.98 16.42
C PRO A 38 -2.95 -5.85 16.63
N LEU A 39 -2.36 -4.67 16.44
CA LEU A 39 -0.94 -4.42 16.69
C LEU A 39 -0.57 -4.59 18.18
N ALA A 40 -1.48 -4.32 19.10
CA ALA A 40 -1.25 -4.52 20.52
C ALA A 40 -1.07 -6.00 20.92
N SER A 41 -1.50 -6.92 20.06
CA SER A 41 -1.46 -8.39 20.27
C SER A 41 -0.48 -9.10 19.34
N LEU A 42 0.41 -8.38 18.66
CA LEU A 42 1.38 -8.92 17.73
C LEU A 42 2.80 -8.43 18.03
N VAL A 43 3.78 -9.25 17.67
CA VAL A 43 5.21 -8.93 17.71
C VAL A 43 5.72 -8.87 16.26
N PRO A 44 6.21 -7.72 15.77
CA PRO A 44 6.85 -7.62 14.45
C PRO A 44 8.14 -8.44 14.42
N ILE A 45 8.36 -9.20 13.34
CA ILE A 45 9.57 -10.02 13.16
C ILE A 45 10.48 -9.39 12.11
N THR A 46 9.98 -9.21 10.89
CA THR A 46 10.75 -8.63 9.77
C THR A 46 9.83 -8.32 8.60
N ASN A 47 10.23 -7.41 7.72
CA ASN A 47 9.72 -7.35 6.36
C ASN A 47 10.26 -8.52 5.53
N ILE A 48 9.52 -8.90 4.49
CA ILE A 48 10.01 -9.85 3.46
C ILE A 48 10.08 -9.19 2.09
N ALA A 49 9.25 -8.18 1.84
CA ALA A 49 9.22 -7.44 0.59
C ALA A 49 8.56 -6.09 0.77
N GLN A 50 8.74 -5.21 -0.20
CA GLN A 50 7.99 -3.96 -0.34
C GLN A 50 7.56 -3.76 -1.80
N SER A 51 6.49 -3.00 -2.00
CA SER A 51 6.01 -2.60 -3.33
C SER A 51 5.44 -1.19 -3.26
N PRO A 52 5.84 -0.27 -4.15
CA PRO A 52 5.25 1.06 -4.15
C PRO A 52 3.79 1.02 -4.57
N GLY A 53 2.98 1.87 -4.00
CA GLY A 53 1.71 2.26 -4.59
C GLY A 53 1.94 3.00 -5.91
N VAL A 54 1.05 2.82 -6.87
CA VAL A 54 1.10 3.58 -8.12
C VAL A 54 -0.25 4.23 -8.40
N ILE A 55 -0.18 5.47 -8.87
CA ILE A 55 -1.36 6.19 -9.36
C ILE A 55 -1.49 5.85 -10.84
N VAL A 56 -2.59 5.24 -11.20
CA VAL A 56 -2.90 4.80 -12.58
C VAL A 56 -4.11 5.53 -13.13
N ALA A 57 -4.12 5.75 -14.43
CA ALA A 57 -5.23 6.34 -15.16
C ALA A 57 -5.46 5.60 -16.49
N ASN A 58 -6.54 5.91 -17.20
CA ASN A 58 -6.76 5.43 -18.56
C ASN A 58 -5.55 5.75 -19.45
N GLY A 59 -5.19 4.87 -20.39
CA GLY A 59 -4.01 5.05 -21.25
C GLY A 59 -3.99 6.36 -22.05
N LYS A 60 -5.17 6.91 -22.35
CA LYS A 60 -5.35 8.19 -23.05
C LYS A 60 -5.42 9.41 -22.12
N PHE A 61 -5.35 9.22 -20.80
CA PHE A 61 -5.43 10.31 -19.84
C PHE A 61 -4.28 11.32 -20.06
N PRO A 62 -4.54 12.65 -20.09
CA PRO A 62 -3.56 13.63 -20.57
C PRO A 62 -2.51 14.05 -19.52
N ALA A 63 -2.31 13.29 -18.44
CA ALA A 63 -1.30 13.57 -17.42
C ALA A 63 -0.26 12.44 -17.33
N THR A 64 0.98 12.81 -17.01
CA THR A 64 2.14 11.92 -16.83
C THR A 64 2.80 12.11 -15.46
N SER A 65 2.17 12.89 -14.58
CA SER A 65 2.62 13.12 -13.21
C SER A 65 1.44 13.51 -12.33
N LEU A 66 1.58 13.35 -11.01
CA LEU A 66 0.54 13.74 -10.06
C LEU A 66 0.21 15.24 -10.11
N PRO A 67 1.18 16.17 -10.20
CA PRO A 67 0.87 17.60 -10.41
C PRO A 67 0.03 17.87 -11.66
N GLU A 68 0.35 17.19 -12.78
CA GLU A 68 -0.40 17.33 -14.03
C GLU A 68 -1.82 16.75 -13.91
N LEU A 69 -1.98 15.60 -13.22
CA LEU A 69 -3.29 15.03 -12.93
C LEU A 69 -4.14 16.01 -12.13
N ILE A 70 -3.58 16.58 -11.06
CA ILE A 70 -4.27 17.58 -10.24
C ILE A 70 -4.65 18.81 -11.07
N LYS A 71 -3.72 19.31 -11.87
CA LYS A 71 -3.98 20.46 -12.76
C LYS A 71 -5.13 20.16 -13.73
N TYR A 72 -5.12 19.00 -14.38
CA TYR A 72 -6.18 18.57 -15.27
C TYR A 72 -7.53 18.51 -14.54
N CYS A 73 -7.60 17.84 -13.39
CA CYS A 73 -8.85 17.69 -12.65
C CYS A 73 -9.41 19.01 -12.09
N LYS A 74 -8.55 20.01 -11.85
CA LYS A 74 -9.00 21.37 -11.46
C LYS A 74 -9.71 22.12 -12.59
N THR A 75 -9.36 21.84 -13.85
CA THR A 75 -9.87 22.55 -15.02
C THR A 75 -10.86 21.73 -15.84
N ALA A 76 -11.07 20.46 -15.49
CA ALA A 76 -12.00 19.58 -16.18
C ALA A 76 -13.46 20.08 -16.03
N ALA A 77 -14.23 19.99 -17.12
CA ALA A 77 -15.65 20.40 -17.13
C ALA A 77 -16.51 19.55 -16.18
N THR A 78 -16.11 18.32 -15.92
CA THR A 78 -16.77 17.42 -14.98
C THR A 78 -15.78 17.03 -13.85
N PRO A 79 -16.26 16.84 -12.61
CA PRO A 79 -15.41 16.37 -11.52
C PRO A 79 -14.68 15.08 -11.87
N CYS A 80 -13.38 15.01 -11.60
CA CYS A 80 -12.65 13.76 -11.69
C CYS A 80 -13.16 12.73 -10.67
N SER A 81 -13.06 11.46 -11.03
CA SER A 81 -13.37 10.33 -10.16
C SER A 81 -12.14 9.47 -9.90
N MET A 82 -12.01 9.00 -8.66
CA MET A 82 -10.96 8.09 -8.21
C MET A 82 -11.57 6.79 -7.69
N GLY A 83 -11.15 5.65 -8.24
CA GLY A 83 -11.53 4.34 -7.72
C GLY A 83 -10.68 3.93 -6.51
N THR A 84 -11.31 3.39 -5.47
CA THR A 84 -10.62 2.85 -4.29
C THR A 84 -11.17 1.47 -3.92
N GLY A 85 -10.27 0.54 -3.59
CA GLY A 85 -10.64 -0.82 -3.13
C GLY A 85 -10.14 -1.13 -1.72
N GLU A 86 -9.33 -0.25 -1.12
CA GLU A 86 -8.69 -0.44 0.18
C GLU A 86 -8.66 0.86 0.97
N ASN A 87 -8.58 0.75 2.31
CA ASN A 87 -8.58 1.91 3.21
C ASN A 87 -7.42 2.88 2.95
N VAL A 88 -6.25 2.38 2.57
CA VAL A 88 -5.10 3.25 2.24
C VAL A 88 -5.39 4.10 1.01
N ALA A 89 -5.89 3.48 -0.07
CA ALA A 89 -6.28 4.21 -1.28
C ALA A 89 -7.41 5.21 -1.01
N LYS A 90 -8.37 4.83 -0.13
CA LYS A 90 -9.44 5.72 0.31
C LYS A 90 -8.88 6.92 1.07
N LEU A 91 -7.95 6.70 2.01
CA LEU A 91 -7.30 7.76 2.76
C LEU A 91 -6.56 8.74 1.83
N PHE A 92 -5.80 8.23 0.85
CA PHE A 92 -5.16 9.05 -0.18
C PHE A 92 -6.21 9.89 -0.94
N GLY A 93 -7.34 9.29 -1.35
CA GLY A 93 -8.42 9.99 -2.05
C GLY A 93 -9.03 11.11 -1.21
N GLN A 94 -9.28 10.87 0.07
CA GLN A 94 -9.80 11.89 1.01
C GLN A 94 -8.79 13.02 1.25
N GLN A 95 -7.50 12.67 1.41
CA GLN A 95 -6.44 13.66 1.52
C GLN A 95 -6.35 14.53 0.26
N LEU A 96 -6.33 13.91 -0.92
CA LEU A 96 -6.27 14.61 -2.22
C LEU A 96 -7.49 15.51 -2.43
N LYS A 97 -8.67 15.04 -2.03
CA LYS A 97 -9.91 15.82 -2.06
C LYS A 97 -9.80 17.06 -1.17
N ALA A 98 -9.33 16.91 0.06
CA ALA A 98 -9.23 18.01 1.01
C ALA A 98 -8.14 19.03 0.65
N GLU A 99 -7.01 18.57 0.14
CA GLU A 99 -5.83 19.43 -0.09
C GLU A 99 -5.78 20.05 -1.51
N ALA A 100 -6.31 19.35 -2.51
CA ALA A 100 -6.07 19.74 -3.90
C ALA A 100 -7.31 19.72 -4.81
N LEU A 101 -8.23 18.79 -4.61
CA LEU A 101 -9.36 18.53 -5.52
C LEU A 101 -10.71 18.43 -4.76
N PRO A 102 -11.28 19.56 -4.28
CA PRO A 102 -12.48 19.53 -3.41
C PRO A 102 -13.70 18.84 -4.06
N ASN A 103 -13.78 18.83 -5.38
CA ASN A 103 -14.85 18.19 -6.13
C ASN A 103 -14.55 16.73 -6.52
N LEU A 104 -13.42 16.14 -6.06
CA LEU A 104 -13.06 14.75 -6.36
C LEU A 104 -14.15 13.79 -5.87
N ILE A 105 -14.60 12.91 -6.76
CA ILE A 105 -15.49 11.80 -6.43
C ILE A 105 -14.64 10.58 -6.08
N VAL A 106 -14.72 10.12 -4.82
CA VAL A 106 -14.02 8.92 -4.36
C VAL A 106 -15.01 7.75 -4.38
N ALA A 107 -14.85 6.85 -5.34
CA ALA A 107 -15.74 5.71 -5.57
C ALA A 107 -15.18 4.42 -4.94
N ASN A 108 -15.98 3.73 -4.12
CA ASN A 108 -15.58 2.49 -3.48
C ASN A 108 -15.88 1.27 -4.38
N TYR A 109 -14.92 0.39 -4.53
CA TYR A 109 -14.99 -0.85 -5.30
C TYR A 109 -14.71 -2.07 -4.42
N LYS A 110 -15.18 -3.24 -4.84
CA LYS A 110 -14.92 -4.52 -4.13
C LYS A 110 -13.57 -5.15 -4.47
N GLY A 111 -12.69 -4.46 -5.19
CA GLY A 111 -11.36 -4.94 -5.54
C GLY A 111 -10.78 -4.28 -6.78
N THR A 112 -9.48 -4.46 -6.97
CA THR A 112 -8.69 -3.80 -8.02
C THR A 112 -9.15 -4.17 -9.45
N ALA A 113 -9.61 -5.40 -9.68
CA ALA A 113 -10.05 -5.83 -11.02
C ALA A 113 -11.24 -4.99 -11.54
N ALA A 114 -12.23 -4.73 -10.70
CA ALA A 114 -13.38 -3.89 -11.06
C ALA A 114 -12.96 -2.43 -11.34
N ILE A 115 -12.02 -1.90 -10.55
CA ILE A 115 -11.44 -0.55 -10.77
C ILE A 115 -10.75 -0.48 -12.14
N ILE A 116 -9.93 -1.48 -12.47
CA ILE A 116 -9.21 -1.54 -13.75
C ILE A 116 -10.19 -1.56 -14.92
N THR A 117 -11.25 -2.40 -14.85
CA THR A 117 -12.28 -2.45 -15.88
C THR A 117 -12.93 -1.10 -16.11
N ASP A 118 -13.32 -0.41 -15.06
CA ASP A 118 -13.96 0.90 -15.14
C ASP A 118 -13.00 2.03 -15.57
N MET A 119 -11.71 1.94 -15.23
CA MET A 119 -10.70 2.85 -15.78
C MET A 119 -10.51 2.67 -17.28
N ILE A 120 -10.45 1.41 -17.77
CA ILE A 120 -10.33 1.14 -19.21
C ILE A 120 -11.56 1.64 -19.95
N ALA A 121 -12.74 1.47 -19.38
CA ALA A 121 -14.02 1.98 -19.90
C ALA A 121 -14.18 3.52 -19.73
N ASN A 122 -13.23 4.19 -19.08
CA ASN A 122 -13.25 5.62 -18.75
C ASN A 122 -14.43 6.06 -17.85
N ASN A 123 -14.99 5.12 -17.06
CA ASN A 123 -15.99 5.40 -16.02
C ASN A 123 -15.34 5.99 -14.75
N VAL A 124 -14.06 5.71 -14.53
CA VAL A 124 -13.22 6.26 -13.46
C VAL A 124 -11.94 6.82 -14.08
N ASN A 125 -11.55 8.03 -13.68
CA ASN A 125 -10.41 8.72 -14.28
C ASN A 125 -9.07 8.14 -13.82
N PHE A 126 -8.93 7.84 -12.53
CA PHE A 126 -7.68 7.31 -11.97
C PHE A 126 -7.94 6.47 -10.70
N ALA A 127 -6.92 5.75 -10.25
CA ALA A 127 -6.95 4.98 -9.01
C ALA A 127 -5.55 4.83 -8.43
N VAL A 128 -5.46 4.41 -7.16
CA VAL A 128 -4.24 3.86 -6.57
C VAL A 128 -4.33 2.34 -6.57
N THR A 129 -3.29 1.69 -7.09
CA THR A 129 -3.18 0.23 -7.12
C THR A 129 -1.76 -0.21 -6.78
N GLY A 130 -1.54 -1.51 -6.59
CA GLY A 130 -0.18 -2.08 -6.57
C GLY A 130 0.42 -2.09 -7.98
N VAL A 131 1.72 -1.91 -8.08
CA VAL A 131 2.46 -1.87 -9.36
C VAL A 131 2.27 -3.15 -10.19
N ALA A 132 2.20 -4.32 -9.53
CA ALA A 132 1.97 -5.61 -10.19
C ALA A 132 0.67 -5.64 -11.03
N SER A 133 -0.39 -5.01 -10.51
CA SER A 133 -1.68 -4.93 -11.22
C SER A 133 -1.65 -3.93 -12.37
N ALA A 134 -0.80 -2.91 -12.30
CA ALA A 134 -0.73 -1.84 -13.29
C ALA A 134 0.17 -2.17 -14.50
N LEU A 135 1.32 -2.85 -14.27
CA LEU A 135 2.34 -3.10 -15.29
C LEU A 135 1.84 -3.81 -16.56
N PRO A 136 1.03 -4.88 -16.48
CA PRO A 136 0.51 -5.54 -17.70
C PRO A 136 -0.32 -4.59 -18.55
N HIS A 137 -1.14 -3.76 -17.93
CA HIS A 137 -2.01 -2.78 -18.59
C HIS A 137 -1.22 -1.60 -19.16
N GLN A 138 -0.15 -1.17 -18.48
CA GLN A 138 0.77 -0.16 -19.02
C GLN A 138 1.48 -0.68 -20.27
N LYS A 139 1.98 -1.92 -20.24
CA LYS A 139 2.62 -2.55 -21.41
C LYS A 139 1.64 -2.69 -22.60
N ALA A 140 0.37 -2.96 -22.32
CA ALA A 140 -0.68 -3.03 -23.32
C ALA A 140 -1.20 -1.66 -23.78
N GLY A 141 -0.77 -0.56 -23.15
CA GLY A 141 -1.25 0.81 -23.44
C GLY A 141 -2.69 1.10 -23.01
N THR A 142 -3.36 0.17 -22.33
CA THR A 142 -4.75 0.34 -21.86
C THR A 142 -4.84 1.24 -20.63
N LEU A 143 -3.84 1.18 -19.77
CA LEU A 143 -3.66 2.10 -18.63
C LEU A 143 -2.28 2.75 -18.69
N LYS A 144 -2.12 3.82 -17.94
CA LYS A 144 -0.88 4.57 -17.75
C LYS A 144 -0.59 4.70 -16.27
N ILE A 145 0.64 4.41 -15.84
CA ILE A 145 1.11 4.79 -14.50
C ILE A 145 1.49 6.26 -14.55
N VAL A 146 0.75 7.08 -13.81
CA VAL A 146 0.92 8.54 -13.76
C VAL A 146 1.98 8.94 -12.74
N ALA A 147 2.06 8.24 -11.61
CA ALA A 147 3.08 8.48 -10.59
C ALA A 147 3.34 7.22 -9.76
N ASN A 148 4.57 7.12 -9.28
CA ASN A 148 5.00 6.13 -8.30
C ASN A 148 4.94 6.79 -6.90
N GLN A 149 4.28 6.15 -5.94
CA GLN A 149 4.19 6.64 -4.57
C GLN A 149 5.35 6.20 -3.67
N GLY A 150 6.28 5.41 -4.18
CA GLY A 150 7.48 5.00 -3.44
C GLY A 150 8.50 6.13 -3.28
N THR A 151 9.52 5.88 -2.46
CA THR A 151 10.65 6.79 -2.21
C THR A 151 11.67 6.83 -3.37
N HIS A 152 11.69 5.78 -4.18
CA HIS A 152 12.55 5.65 -5.37
C HIS A 152 11.75 5.08 -6.54
N ARG A 153 12.28 5.24 -7.74
CA ARG A 153 11.65 4.70 -8.96
C ARG A 153 11.69 3.18 -8.93
N PHE A 154 10.56 2.55 -9.24
CA PHE A 154 10.46 1.11 -9.33
C PHE A 154 11.20 0.59 -10.57
N SER A 155 12.01 -0.46 -10.42
CA SER A 155 12.83 -1.01 -11.52
C SER A 155 12.03 -1.49 -12.73
N GLY A 156 10.81 -1.97 -12.51
CA GLY A 156 9.89 -2.40 -13.59
C GLY A 156 9.21 -1.27 -14.35
N ALA A 157 9.35 0.01 -13.89
CA ALA A 157 8.83 1.22 -14.53
C ALA A 157 9.75 2.42 -14.24
N PRO A 158 11.02 2.41 -14.72
CA PRO A 158 12.04 3.38 -14.33
C PRO A 158 11.75 4.81 -14.84
N ASP A 159 10.93 4.94 -15.86
CA ASP A 159 10.55 6.25 -16.44
C ASP A 159 9.46 6.96 -15.62
N VAL A 160 8.77 6.23 -14.72
CA VAL A 160 7.71 6.80 -13.88
C VAL A 160 8.33 7.50 -12.68
N ARG A 161 8.17 8.83 -12.63
CA ARG A 161 8.65 9.65 -11.51
C ARG A 161 7.88 9.36 -10.23
N THR A 162 8.59 9.47 -9.10
CA THR A 162 7.95 9.37 -7.78
C THR A 162 7.18 10.65 -7.44
N VAL A 163 6.22 10.53 -6.50
CA VAL A 163 5.54 11.70 -5.95
C VAL A 163 6.52 12.64 -5.23
N VAL A 164 7.61 12.09 -4.66
CA VAL A 164 8.69 12.86 -4.03
C VAL A 164 9.45 13.69 -5.05
N GLU A 165 9.86 13.09 -6.19
CA GLU A 165 10.54 13.78 -7.30
C GLU A 165 9.68 14.88 -7.93
N THR A 166 8.37 14.79 -7.80
CA THR A 166 7.43 15.81 -8.32
C THR A 166 6.98 16.82 -7.27
N GLY A 167 7.65 16.87 -6.10
CA GLY A 167 7.41 17.86 -5.06
C GLY A 167 6.17 17.58 -4.18
N MET A 168 5.70 16.33 -4.15
CA MET A 168 4.50 15.93 -3.40
C MET A 168 4.77 14.79 -2.40
N PRO A 169 5.78 14.90 -1.51
CA PRO A 169 6.19 13.83 -0.60
C PRO A 169 5.10 13.42 0.39
N GLN A 170 4.11 14.27 0.67
CA GLN A 170 2.98 13.96 1.55
C GLN A 170 2.10 12.81 1.04
N TYR A 171 2.19 12.49 -0.26
CA TYR A 171 1.47 11.39 -0.91
C TYR A 171 2.32 10.13 -1.09
N GLU A 172 3.52 10.10 -0.50
CA GLU A 172 4.37 8.90 -0.50
C GLU A 172 3.67 7.75 0.22
N TYR A 173 3.69 6.58 -0.42
CA TYR A 173 3.18 5.35 0.13
C TYR A 173 3.86 4.12 -0.48
N THR A 174 4.41 3.27 0.39
CA THR A 174 4.99 1.98 0.02
C THR A 174 4.32 0.89 0.86
N THR A 175 3.73 -0.10 0.19
CA THR A 175 3.24 -1.30 0.86
C THR A 175 4.42 -2.17 1.23
N TRP A 176 4.54 -2.52 2.51
CA TRP A 176 5.44 -3.59 2.96
C TRP A 176 4.66 -4.88 3.20
N PHE A 177 5.36 -5.99 3.15
CA PHE A 177 4.85 -7.31 3.51
C PHE A 177 5.63 -7.79 4.73
N GLY A 178 5.02 -7.70 5.89
CA GLY A 178 5.67 -7.92 7.18
C GLY A 178 5.19 -9.18 7.87
N LEU A 179 6.12 -9.88 8.51
CA LEU A 179 5.88 -11.07 9.28
C LEU A 179 5.76 -10.73 10.75
N PHE A 180 4.72 -11.25 11.39
CA PHE A 180 4.41 -11.05 12.81
C PHE A 180 4.16 -12.39 13.50
N ALA A 181 4.44 -12.43 14.81
CA ALA A 181 4.05 -13.52 15.71
C ALA A 181 3.02 -13.03 16.73
N PRO A 182 2.31 -13.94 17.43
CA PRO A 182 1.49 -13.60 18.58
C PRO A 182 2.30 -12.91 19.69
N LYS A 183 1.65 -12.01 20.42
CA LYS A 183 2.25 -11.39 21.62
C LYS A 183 2.69 -12.43 22.63
N GLY A 184 3.89 -12.24 23.21
CA GLY A 184 4.47 -13.18 24.15
C GLY A 184 5.30 -14.28 23.51
N THR A 185 5.46 -14.31 22.17
CA THR A 185 6.43 -15.20 21.51
C THR A 185 7.83 -14.90 22.04
N PRO A 186 8.57 -15.90 22.53
CA PRO A 186 9.90 -15.71 23.09
C PRO A 186 10.88 -15.05 22.09
N PRO A 187 11.75 -14.14 22.55
CA PRO A 187 12.70 -13.43 21.67
C PRO A 187 13.65 -14.35 20.88
N GLU A 188 14.02 -15.50 21.44
CA GLU A 188 14.84 -16.53 20.77
C GLU A 188 14.10 -17.13 19.56
N ILE A 189 12.78 -17.34 19.65
CA ILE A 189 11.95 -17.84 18.55
C ILE A 189 11.85 -16.79 17.46
N THR A 190 11.55 -15.53 17.80
CA THR A 190 11.45 -14.45 16.79
C THR A 190 12.78 -14.19 16.09
N ARG A 191 13.92 -14.28 16.82
CA ARG A 191 15.25 -14.18 16.23
C ARG A 191 15.56 -15.36 15.30
N SER A 192 15.18 -16.57 15.66
CA SER A 192 15.36 -17.77 14.81
C SER A 192 14.56 -17.63 13.51
N ILE A 193 13.30 -17.19 13.57
CA ILE A 193 12.46 -16.95 12.40
C ILE A 193 13.07 -15.86 11.52
N TYR A 194 13.50 -14.74 12.09
CA TYR A 194 14.19 -13.67 11.36
C TYR A 194 15.44 -14.20 10.64
N ALA A 195 16.28 -15.00 11.32
CA ALA A 195 17.49 -15.56 10.73
C ALA A 195 17.16 -16.47 9.53
N ALA A 196 16.12 -17.31 9.64
CA ALA A 196 15.65 -18.15 8.55
C ALA A 196 15.13 -17.35 7.35
N VAL A 197 14.34 -16.31 7.60
CA VAL A 197 13.86 -15.40 6.54
C VAL A 197 15.04 -14.71 5.85
N ARG A 198 15.98 -14.17 6.62
CA ARG A 198 17.18 -13.50 6.08
C ARG A 198 18.01 -14.44 5.21
N GLU A 199 18.15 -15.70 5.59
CA GLU A 199 18.87 -16.70 4.81
C GLU A 199 18.09 -17.05 3.53
N ALA A 200 16.78 -17.30 3.62
CA ALA A 200 15.94 -17.58 2.46
C ALA A 200 15.99 -16.44 1.42
N MET A 201 16.03 -15.18 1.87
CA MET A 201 16.10 -14.01 0.98
C MET A 201 17.42 -13.87 0.20
N ARG A 202 18.43 -14.68 0.50
CA ARG A 202 19.67 -14.77 -0.30
C ARG A 202 19.52 -15.63 -1.56
N HIS A 203 18.48 -16.45 -1.63
CA HIS A 203 18.25 -17.34 -2.77
C HIS A 203 17.76 -16.53 -3.99
N PRO A 204 18.48 -16.59 -5.15
CA PRO A 204 18.12 -15.82 -6.35
C PRO A 204 16.72 -16.13 -6.88
N GLU A 205 16.27 -17.38 -6.78
CA GLU A 205 14.94 -17.81 -7.22
C GLU A 205 13.83 -17.10 -6.42
N LEU A 206 14.03 -16.93 -5.09
CA LEU A 206 13.05 -16.21 -4.26
C LEU A 206 13.03 -14.72 -4.61
N GLN A 207 14.20 -14.10 -4.78
CA GLN A 207 14.30 -12.69 -5.19
C GLN A 207 13.61 -12.46 -6.54
N LYS A 208 13.83 -13.35 -7.50
CA LYS A 208 13.19 -13.32 -8.81
C LYS A 208 11.67 -13.48 -8.73
N ALA A 209 11.19 -14.40 -7.87
CA ALA A 209 9.75 -14.57 -7.64
C ALA A 209 9.10 -13.30 -7.05
N ILE A 210 9.75 -12.68 -6.06
CA ILE A 210 9.29 -11.41 -5.47
C ILE A 210 9.27 -10.29 -6.52
N ALA A 211 10.34 -10.16 -7.32
CA ALA A 211 10.40 -9.16 -8.40
C ALA A 211 9.31 -9.39 -9.45
N SER A 212 9.06 -10.65 -9.82
CA SER A 212 7.99 -11.01 -10.77
C SER A 212 6.59 -10.70 -10.23
N ALA A 213 6.42 -10.69 -8.90
CA ALA A 213 5.21 -10.25 -8.23
C ALA A 213 5.08 -8.72 -8.09
N GLY A 214 5.99 -7.94 -8.71
CA GLY A 214 5.96 -6.48 -8.65
C GLY A 214 6.38 -5.91 -7.30
N ALA A 215 7.23 -6.63 -6.59
CA ALA A 215 7.75 -6.22 -5.29
C ALA A 215 9.30 -6.26 -5.28
N GLU A 216 9.90 -5.64 -4.30
CA GLU A 216 11.34 -5.66 -4.06
C GLU A 216 11.61 -6.40 -2.74
N PRO A 217 12.59 -7.31 -2.71
CA PRO A 217 12.99 -7.96 -1.46
C PRO A 217 13.42 -6.92 -0.43
N LEU A 218 12.93 -7.06 0.79
CA LEU A 218 13.33 -6.20 1.91
C LEU A 218 13.36 -7.04 3.18
N VAL A 219 14.53 -7.09 3.83
CA VAL A 219 14.68 -7.73 5.14
C VAL A 219 15.31 -6.71 6.08
N ASN A 220 14.61 -6.37 7.13
CA ASN A 220 15.12 -5.54 8.21
C ASN A 220 15.10 -6.31 9.53
N THR A 221 15.89 -5.85 10.49
CA THR A 221 15.92 -6.45 11.82
C THR A 221 14.55 -6.30 12.51
N PRO A 222 14.23 -7.12 13.52
CA PRO A 222 12.99 -6.97 14.29
C PRO A 222 12.81 -5.57 14.88
N ASP A 223 13.88 -4.95 15.37
CA ASP A 223 13.83 -3.61 15.95
C ASP A 223 13.54 -2.53 14.90
N GLU A 224 14.19 -2.61 13.72
CA GLU A 224 13.93 -1.70 12.60
C GLU A 224 12.49 -1.84 12.10
N PHE A 225 12.00 -3.08 11.97
CA PHE A 225 10.63 -3.31 11.54
C PHE A 225 9.62 -2.83 12.58
N ALA A 226 9.86 -3.06 13.86
CA ALA A 226 9.02 -2.54 14.93
C ALA A 226 8.99 -1.00 14.95
N ALA A 227 10.13 -0.36 14.69
CA ALA A 227 10.21 1.09 14.58
C ALA A 227 9.43 1.63 13.35
N GLN A 228 9.53 0.94 12.22
CA GLN A 228 8.77 1.25 11.01
C GLN A 228 7.26 1.17 11.26
N VAL A 229 6.78 0.06 11.85
CA VAL A 229 5.35 -0.14 12.16
C VAL A 229 4.83 0.95 13.10
N ARG A 230 5.60 1.33 14.14
CA ARG A 230 5.21 2.42 15.05
C ARG A 230 5.10 3.77 14.32
N LYS A 231 6.11 4.12 13.53
CA LYS A 231 6.11 5.37 12.75
C LYS A 231 4.92 5.46 11.79
N GLU A 232 4.59 4.35 11.14
CA GLU A 232 3.42 4.28 10.26
C GLU A 232 2.10 4.36 11.03
N ASP A 233 2.01 3.70 12.19
CA ASP A 233 0.82 3.78 13.04
C ASP A 233 0.55 5.23 13.47
N GLU A 234 1.57 5.95 13.91
CA GLU A 234 1.47 7.38 14.25
C GLU A 234 1.03 8.22 13.03
N ARG A 235 1.68 8.02 11.88
CA ARG A 235 1.36 8.73 10.63
C ARG A 235 -0.07 8.48 10.19
N PHE A 236 -0.48 7.23 10.07
CA PHE A 236 -1.83 6.88 9.60
C PHE A 236 -2.91 7.24 10.61
N THR A 237 -2.62 7.19 11.91
CA THR A 237 -3.52 7.68 12.96
C THR A 237 -3.76 9.19 12.81
N ALA A 238 -2.71 9.98 12.57
CA ALA A 238 -2.84 11.41 12.34
C ALA A 238 -3.62 11.71 11.05
N LEU A 239 -3.32 10.99 9.96
CA LEU A 239 -4.03 11.14 8.68
C LEU A 239 -5.51 10.73 8.78
N ALA A 240 -5.84 9.61 9.43
CA ALA A 240 -7.21 9.15 9.59
C ALA A 240 -8.06 10.08 10.46
N LYS A 241 -7.46 10.76 11.45
CA LYS A 241 -8.13 11.81 12.22
C LYS A 241 -8.42 13.05 11.37
N ARG A 242 -7.50 13.42 10.49
CA ARG A 242 -7.63 14.61 9.62
C ARG A 242 -8.52 14.34 8.40
N TYR A 243 -8.48 13.13 7.87
CA TYR A 243 -9.21 12.69 6.68
C TYR A 243 -10.00 11.39 6.98
N PRO A 244 -11.18 11.49 7.61
CA PRO A 244 -11.95 10.31 8.04
C PRO A 244 -12.26 9.33 6.91
N LEU A 245 -12.24 8.03 7.24
CA LEU A 245 -12.54 6.92 6.34
C LEU A 245 -14.06 6.63 6.24
N ASN A 246 -14.90 7.65 6.20
CA ASN A 246 -16.37 7.53 6.15
C ASN A 246 -16.87 6.91 4.85
#